data_6282d20c05aa756a91c6c2fb2f2555ca
#
_entry.id   6282d20c05aa756a91c6c2fb2f2555ca
#
_cell.length_a   1.000
_cell.length_b   1.000
_cell.length_c   1.000
_cell.angle_alpha   90.00
_cell.angle_beta   90.00
_cell.angle_gamma   90.00
#
_symmetry.space_group_name_H-M   'P 1'
#
loop_
_entity.id
_entity.type
_entity.pdbx_description
1 polymer ?
#
loop_
_entity_poly.entity_id
_entity_poly.type
_entity_poly.pdbx_seq_one_letter_code
_entity_poly.pdbx_strand_id
1 'polypeptide(L)'
;MTSKNSRRYRIQMGAMKGESTDYVMIMENNAKLIEGAMNKAIAAALEEIGLAAERFAKRACPVDTGRLRNSITHALNMDEEAVYIGTNVEYAKYVENGTSRRKGVYFLRGAAQDHGSYYRGIMKKHLENA
;
A
#
# COMPACT_ATOMS: atom_id res chain seq x y z
N MET A 1 25.12 -1.87 2.44
CA MET A 1 24.73 -1.62 2.69
C MET A 1 23.58 -0.98 2.66
N THR A 2 23.13 -0.45 2.01
CA THR A 2 21.92 0.26 1.87
C THR A 2 20.77 -0.58 1.46
N SER A 3 21.05 -1.74 1.05
CA SER A 3 19.97 -2.60 0.58
C SER A 3 18.93 -2.89 1.63
N LYS A 4 19.30 -2.76 2.86
CA LYS A 4 18.35 -3.02 3.93
C LYS A 4 17.14 -2.11 3.88
N ASN A 5 17.24 -0.97 3.24
CA ASN A 5 16.11 -0.06 3.17
C ASN A 5 15.17 -0.37 2.04
N SER A 6 15.61 -1.14 1.08
CA SER A 6 14.84 -1.33 -0.13
C SER A 6 13.61 -2.19 0.07
N ARG A 7 13.55 -2.91 1.16
CA ARG A 7 12.42 -3.77 1.39
C ARG A 7 11.60 -3.38 2.58
N ARG A 8 11.83 -2.20 3.09
CA ARG A 8 11.04 -1.75 4.22
C ARG A 8 9.75 -1.15 3.76
N TYR A 9 8.75 -1.34 4.58
CA TYR A 9 7.49 -0.65 4.37
C TYR A 9 7.60 0.71 5.00
N ARG A 10 7.14 1.69 4.29
CA ARG A 10 7.09 3.03 4.83
C ARG A 10 5.68 3.53 4.80
N ILE A 11 5.30 4.21 5.85
CA ILE A 11 4.00 4.83 5.90
C ILE A 11 4.17 6.30 5.68
N GLN A 12 3.52 6.79 4.66
CA GLN A 12 3.49 8.21 4.38
C GLN A 12 2.04 8.61 4.30
N MET A 13 1.64 9.46 5.23
CA MET A 13 0.29 9.98 5.19
C MET A 13 0.34 11.30 4.46
N GLY A 14 -0.50 11.43 3.47
CA GLY A 14 -0.53 12.66 2.71
C GLY A 14 -1.05 12.39 1.32
N ALA A 15 -1.21 13.44 0.57
CA ALA A 15 -1.74 13.33 -0.78
C ALA A 15 -0.65 12.85 -1.72
N MET A 16 -1.03 12.02 -2.64
CA MET A 16 -0.16 11.71 -3.76
C MET A 16 -0.07 12.96 -4.60
N LYS A 17 0.97 12.98 -5.39
CA LYS A 17 1.30 14.08 -6.22
C LYS A 17 0.10 14.76 -6.84
N GLY A 18 -0.20 15.97 -6.41
CA GLY A 18 -1.26 16.76 -7.03
C GLY A 18 -2.67 16.35 -6.69
N GLU A 19 -2.85 15.37 -5.82
CA GLU A 19 -4.17 14.89 -5.49
C GLU A 19 -4.48 15.09 -4.02
N SER A 20 -5.76 15.16 -3.72
CA SER A 20 -6.20 15.31 -2.34
C SER A 20 -6.46 13.96 -1.66
N THR A 21 -6.08 12.88 -2.30
CA THR A 21 -6.28 11.53 -1.77
C THR A 21 -5.16 11.17 -0.82
N ASP A 22 -5.51 10.65 0.34
CA ASP A 22 -4.52 10.18 1.30
C ASP A 22 -4.18 8.74 1.02
N TYR A 23 -2.91 8.46 0.82
CA TYR A 23 -2.42 7.12 0.56
C TYR A 23 -1.37 6.73 1.57
N VAL A 24 -1.30 5.43 1.83
CA VAL A 24 -0.25 4.85 2.66
C VAL A 24 0.58 3.95 1.76
N MET A 25 1.88 4.13 1.81
CA MET A 25 2.77 3.29 1.02
C MET A 25 2.81 1.89 1.62
N ILE A 26 2.60 0.89 0.79
CA ILE A 26 2.67 -0.50 1.21
C ILE A 26 4.09 -1.01 1.13
N MET A 27 4.73 -0.79 0.00
CA MET A 27 6.05 -1.33 -0.24
C MET A 27 6.81 -0.44 -1.20
N GLU A 28 8.08 -0.25 -0.89
CA GLU A 28 9.00 0.43 -1.79
C GLU A 28 10.17 -0.50 -2.03
N ASN A 29 10.57 -0.64 -3.27
CA ASN A 29 11.64 -1.54 -3.63
C ASN A 29 12.74 -0.77 -4.36
N ASN A 30 13.97 -1.08 -4.02
CA ASN A 30 15.12 -0.41 -4.62
C ASN A 30 15.63 -1.13 -5.84
N ALA A 31 14.74 -1.76 -6.56
CA ALA A 31 15.09 -2.58 -7.70
C ALA A 31 15.41 -1.78 -8.95
N LYS A 32 15.58 -0.49 -8.83
CA LYS A 32 15.93 0.34 -9.96
C LYS A 32 17.25 -0.08 -10.61
N LEU A 33 18.09 -0.75 -9.85
CA LEU A 33 19.33 -1.24 -10.38
C LEU A 33 19.15 -2.44 -11.30
N ILE A 34 17.99 -3.02 -11.29
CA ILE A 34 17.66 -4.17 -12.11
C ILE A 34 16.78 -3.69 -13.24
N GLU A 35 17.19 -3.92 -14.44
CA GLU A 35 16.51 -3.37 -15.60
C GLU A 35 15.96 -4.44 -16.50
N GLY A 36 15.26 -3.99 -17.51
CA GLY A 36 14.78 -4.87 -18.56
C GLY A 36 13.58 -5.68 -18.13
N ALA A 37 13.69 -6.98 -18.28
CA ALA A 37 12.60 -7.88 -18.00
C ALA A 37 12.12 -7.81 -16.55
N MET A 38 13.01 -7.41 -15.65
CA MET A 38 12.64 -7.32 -14.25
C MET A 38 11.62 -6.23 -13.98
N ASN A 39 11.60 -5.19 -14.80
CA ASN A 39 10.63 -4.11 -14.59
C ASN A 39 9.19 -4.61 -14.74
N LYS A 40 8.96 -5.51 -15.68
CA LYS A 40 7.63 -6.06 -15.83
C LYS A 40 7.24 -6.93 -14.63
N ALA A 41 8.21 -7.69 -14.13
CA ALA A 41 7.96 -8.53 -12.97
C ALA A 41 7.66 -7.68 -11.75
N ILE A 42 8.39 -6.59 -11.59
CA ILE A 42 8.17 -5.69 -10.45
C ILE A 42 6.79 -5.07 -10.55
N ALA A 43 6.40 -4.60 -11.73
CA ALA A 43 5.10 -3.98 -11.90
C ALA A 43 3.98 -4.97 -11.60
N ALA A 44 4.11 -6.20 -12.08
CA ALA A 44 3.11 -7.23 -11.82
C ALA A 44 3.04 -7.56 -10.33
N ALA A 45 4.18 -7.63 -9.68
CA ALA A 45 4.22 -7.91 -8.25
C ALA A 45 3.56 -6.79 -7.45
N LEU A 46 3.86 -5.54 -7.80
CA LEU A 46 3.27 -4.41 -7.09
C LEU A 46 1.76 -4.34 -7.30
N GLU A 47 1.30 -4.70 -8.48
CA GLU A 47 -0.15 -4.75 -8.72
C GLU A 47 -0.81 -5.81 -7.85
N GLU A 48 -0.22 -6.98 -7.79
CA GLU A 48 -0.79 -8.05 -6.95
C GLU A 48 -0.76 -7.67 -5.48
N ILE A 49 0.33 -7.04 -5.04
CA ILE A 49 0.43 -6.57 -3.66
C ILE A 49 -0.65 -5.53 -3.38
N GLY A 50 -0.87 -4.61 -4.31
CA GLY A 50 -1.90 -3.60 -4.15
C GLY A 50 -3.29 -4.19 -4.03
N LEU A 51 -3.60 -5.19 -4.86
CA LEU A 51 -4.88 -5.85 -4.78
C LEU A 51 -5.06 -6.58 -3.45
N ALA A 52 -4.00 -7.23 -2.98
CA ALA A 52 -4.06 -7.91 -1.69
C ALA A 52 -4.26 -6.91 -0.56
N ALA A 53 -3.57 -5.78 -0.62
CA ALA A 53 -3.70 -4.76 0.41
C ALA A 53 -5.10 -4.16 0.43
N GLU A 54 -5.70 -3.96 -0.75
CA GLU A 54 -7.09 -3.52 -0.81
C GLU A 54 -7.99 -4.50 -0.06
N ARG A 55 -7.79 -5.78 -0.30
CA ARG A 55 -8.60 -6.80 0.34
C ARG A 55 -8.44 -6.78 1.85
N PHE A 56 -7.21 -6.67 2.33
CA PHE A 56 -6.96 -6.61 3.76
C PHE A 56 -7.54 -5.35 4.38
N ALA A 57 -7.38 -4.21 3.71
CA ALA A 57 -7.89 -2.94 4.22
C ALA A 57 -9.41 -2.95 4.25
N LYS A 58 -10.04 -3.46 3.21
CA LYS A 58 -11.50 -3.52 3.17
C LYS A 58 -12.05 -4.43 4.26
N ARG A 59 -11.34 -5.51 4.53
CA ARG A 59 -11.76 -6.43 5.58
C ARG A 59 -11.68 -5.78 6.97
N ALA A 60 -10.69 -4.94 7.18
CA ALA A 60 -10.50 -4.29 8.48
C ALA A 60 -11.30 -3.01 8.63
N CYS A 61 -11.82 -2.48 7.54
CA CYS A 61 -12.50 -1.20 7.54
C CYS A 61 -13.89 -1.32 8.16
N PRO A 62 -14.25 -0.44 9.09
CA PRO A 62 -15.63 -0.44 9.61
C PRO A 62 -16.60 -0.10 8.50
N VAL A 63 -17.76 -0.76 8.54
CA VAL A 63 -18.77 -0.58 7.52
C VAL A 63 -20.00 0.04 8.13
N ASP A 64 -20.36 1.20 7.62
CA ASP A 64 -21.62 1.83 7.96
C ASP A 64 -22.49 1.80 6.70
N THR A 65 -22.20 2.68 5.75
CA THR A 65 -22.90 2.65 4.48
C THR A 65 -22.12 1.88 3.42
N GLY A 66 -20.88 1.56 3.70
CA GLY A 66 -20.00 0.95 2.73
C GLY A 66 -19.23 1.95 1.88
N ARG A 67 -19.50 3.23 2.05
CA ARG A 67 -18.84 4.25 1.23
C ARG A 67 -17.33 4.24 1.42
N LEU A 68 -16.89 4.20 2.67
CA LEU A 68 -15.46 4.19 2.96
C LEU A 68 -14.82 2.91 2.45
N ARG A 69 -15.38 1.76 2.80
CA ARG A 69 -14.83 0.50 2.37
C ARG A 69 -14.72 0.41 0.86
N ASN A 70 -15.76 0.85 0.16
CA ASN A 70 -15.78 0.73 -1.30
C ASN A 70 -14.86 1.73 -1.98
N SER A 71 -14.38 2.73 -1.26
CA SER A 71 -13.49 3.73 -1.83
C SER A 71 -12.02 3.35 -1.73
N ILE A 72 -11.70 2.29 -1.01
CA ILE A 72 -10.31 1.90 -0.82
C ILE A 72 -9.76 1.41 -2.15
N THR A 73 -8.62 1.96 -2.52
CA THR A 73 -8.00 1.63 -3.78
C THR A 73 -6.48 1.64 -3.62
N HIS A 74 -5.79 1.14 -4.62
CA HIS A 74 -4.33 1.18 -4.62
C HIS A 74 -3.84 1.89 -5.87
N ALA A 75 -2.61 2.34 -5.82
CA ALA A 75 -1.99 3.01 -6.94
C ALA A 75 -0.51 2.68 -6.98
N LEU A 76 -0.01 2.45 -8.18
CA LEU A 76 1.40 2.18 -8.39
C LEU A 76 2.10 3.46 -8.78
N ASN A 77 3.33 3.60 -8.30
CA ASN A 77 4.23 4.65 -8.75
C ASN A 77 5.51 3.96 -9.20
N MET A 78 5.65 3.77 -10.49
CA MET A 78 6.79 3.01 -11.00
C MET A 78 8.08 3.78 -10.93
N ASP A 79 8.03 5.11 -10.89
CA ASP A 79 9.23 5.90 -10.68
C ASP A 79 9.87 5.58 -9.34
N GLU A 80 9.05 5.33 -8.33
CA GLU A 80 9.52 4.94 -7.01
C GLU A 80 9.57 3.43 -6.83
N GLU A 81 8.99 2.70 -7.75
CA GLU A 81 8.78 1.27 -7.63
C GLU A 81 8.07 0.96 -6.32
N ALA A 82 6.95 1.64 -6.14
CA ALA A 82 6.19 1.57 -4.90
C ALA A 82 4.72 1.38 -5.21
N VAL A 83 4.01 0.84 -4.23
CA VAL A 83 2.55 0.75 -4.32
C VAL A 83 1.98 1.37 -3.05
N TYR A 84 0.90 2.10 -3.24
CA TYR A 84 0.22 2.82 -2.17
C TYR A 84 -1.19 2.32 -2.04
N ILE A 85 -1.73 2.38 -0.82
CA ILE A 85 -3.13 2.08 -0.60
C ILE A 85 -3.76 3.30 0.07
N GLY A 86 -4.97 3.61 -0.31
CA GLY A 86 -5.62 4.79 0.26
C GLY A 86 -7.04 4.96 -0.19
N THR A 87 -7.57 6.12 0.14
CA THR A 87 -8.95 6.44 -0.15
C THR A 87 -9.08 7.94 -0.33
N ASN A 88 -10.08 8.36 -1.09
CA ASN A 88 -10.36 9.78 -1.27
C ASN A 88 -11.52 10.26 -0.40
N VAL A 89 -12.01 9.43 0.51
CA VAL A 89 -13.09 9.82 1.40
C VAL A 89 -12.52 10.71 2.51
N GLU A 90 -13.12 11.88 2.69
CA GLU A 90 -12.57 12.91 3.52
C GLU A 90 -12.50 12.55 5.01
N TYR A 91 -13.38 11.69 5.49
CA TYR A 91 -13.36 11.32 6.91
C TYR A 91 -12.50 10.09 7.20
N ALA A 92 -11.84 9.57 6.18
CA ALA A 92 -11.05 8.34 6.35
C ALA A 92 -9.94 8.50 7.38
N LYS A 93 -9.32 9.67 7.43
CA LYS A 93 -8.21 9.88 8.36
C LYS A 93 -8.67 9.79 9.81
N TYR A 94 -9.91 10.14 10.10
CA TYR A 94 -10.42 10.04 11.46
C TYR A 94 -10.69 8.58 11.84
N VAL A 95 -11.11 7.78 10.88
CA VAL A 95 -11.28 6.35 11.12
C VAL A 95 -9.91 5.70 11.30
N GLU A 96 -8.97 6.07 10.46
CA GLU A 96 -7.64 5.49 10.48
C GLU A 96 -6.91 5.83 11.79
N ASN A 97 -6.87 7.10 12.12
CA ASN A 97 -6.04 7.58 13.23
C ASN A 97 -6.80 7.78 14.53
N GLY A 98 -8.11 7.83 14.45
CA GLY A 98 -8.93 8.07 15.62
C GLY A 98 -9.14 9.54 15.89
N THR A 99 -9.93 9.81 16.89
CA THR A 99 -10.23 11.16 17.35
C THR A 99 -10.08 11.16 18.86
N SER A 100 -10.37 12.31 19.48
CA SER A 100 -10.33 12.37 20.93
C SER A 100 -11.37 11.46 21.58
N ARG A 101 -12.37 11.03 20.83
CA ARG A 101 -13.47 10.22 21.35
C ARG A 101 -13.39 8.75 20.96
N ARG A 102 -12.63 8.42 19.93
CA ARG A 102 -12.54 7.06 19.42
C ARG A 102 -11.13 6.71 19.06
N LYS A 103 -10.77 5.46 19.31
CA LYS A 103 -9.50 4.95 18.86
C LYS A 103 -9.50 4.80 17.36
N GLY A 104 -8.33 4.95 16.75
CA GLY A 104 -8.17 4.66 15.35
C GLY A 104 -8.25 3.17 15.08
N VAL A 105 -8.69 2.83 13.89
CA VAL A 105 -8.82 1.44 13.47
C VAL A 105 -7.57 1.00 12.71
N TYR A 106 -6.85 1.93 12.11
CA TYR A 106 -5.62 1.68 11.36
C TYR A 106 -5.85 0.67 10.23
N PHE A 107 -6.96 0.81 9.53
CA PHE A 107 -7.27 -0.14 8.46
C PHE A 107 -6.33 -0.02 7.28
N LEU A 108 -5.82 1.18 6.99
CA LEU A 108 -4.84 1.35 5.93
C LEU A 108 -3.44 0.98 6.41
N ARG A 109 -3.06 1.48 7.57
CA ARG A 109 -1.74 1.19 8.12
C ARG A 109 -1.58 -0.28 8.44
N GLY A 110 -2.63 -0.89 8.98
CA GLY A 110 -2.61 -2.32 9.25
C GLY A 110 -2.46 -3.12 7.98
N ALA A 111 -3.19 -2.75 6.93
CA ALA A 111 -3.06 -3.45 5.66
C ALA A 111 -1.64 -3.35 5.12
N ALA A 112 -0.99 -2.19 5.30
CA ALA A 112 0.35 -1.99 4.79
C ALA A 112 1.40 -2.72 5.62
N GLN A 113 1.23 -2.76 6.94
CA GLN A 113 2.28 -3.23 7.84
C GLN A 113 2.11 -4.66 8.33
N ASP A 114 0.88 -5.12 8.50
CA ASP A 114 0.67 -6.38 9.20
C ASP A 114 0.86 -7.60 8.31
N HIS A 115 0.99 -7.39 7.02
CA HIS A 115 1.07 -8.49 6.06
C HIS A 115 2.37 -8.47 5.27
N GLY A 116 3.43 -8.01 5.92
CA GLY A 116 4.72 -7.84 5.25
C GLY A 116 5.27 -9.11 4.66
N SER A 117 5.18 -10.21 5.38
CA SER A 117 5.68 -11.49 4.88
C SER A 117 4.96 -11.91 3.62
N TYR A 118 3.67 -11.70 3.60
CA TYR A 118 2.85 -12.06 2.45
C TYR A 118 3.27 -11.25 1.23
N TYR A 119 3.46 -9.93 1.42
CA TYR A 119 3.85 -9.07 0.31
C TYR A 119 5.25 -9.41 -0.20
N ARG A 120 6.16 -9.69 0.70
CA ARG A 120 7.51 -10.09 0.29
C ARG A 120 7.49 -11.40 -0.49
N GLY A 121 6.59 -12.31 -0.10
CA GLY A 121 6.43 -13.55 -0.83
C GLY A 121 5.94 -13.33 -2.25
N ILE A 122 5.01 -12.39 -2.43
CA ILE A 122 4.52 -12.05 -3.75
C ILE A 122 5.65 -11.50 -4.61
N MET A 123 6.42 -10.57 -4.06
CA MET A 123 7.53 -9.97 -4.80
C MET A 123 8.56 -11.03 -5.18
N LYS A 124 8.89 -11.89 -4.22
CA LYS A 124 9.87 -12.93 -4.48
C LYS A 124 9.41 -13.86 -5.60
N LYS A 125 8.15 -14.25 -5.56
CA LYS A 125 7.60 -15.14 -6.57
C LYS A 125 7.71 -14.54 -7.96
N HIS A 126 7.35 -13.29 -8.11
CA HIS A 126 7.39 -12.63 -9.40
C HIS A 126 8.82 -12.45 -9.90
N LEU A 127 9.74 -12.12 -9.00
CA LEU A 127 11.12 -11.92 -9.39
C LEU A 127 11.79 -13.23 -9.79
N GLU A 128 11.44 -14.32 -9.11
CA GLU A 128 12.03 -15.61 -9.43
C GLU A 128 11.54 -16.13 -10.78
N ASN A 129 10.36 -15.70 -11.20
CA ASN A 129 9.80 -16.15 -12.46
C ASN A 129 10.07 -15.21 -13.61
N ALA A 130 10.83 -14.16 -13.36
CA ALA A 130 11.10 -13.15 -14.39
C ALA A 130 12.12 -13.63 -15.43
#